data_653131b8523175e30b84e874de5e3782
#
_entry.id   653131b8523175e30b84e874de5e3782
#
_cell.length_a   1.000
_cell.length_b   1.000
_cell.length_c   1.000
_cell.angle_alpha   90.00
_cell.angle_beta   90.00
_cell.angle_gamma   90.00
#
_symmetry.space_group_name_H-M   'P 1'
#
loop_
_entity.id
_entity.type
_entity.pdbx_description
1 polymer ?
#
loop_
_entity_poly.entity_id
_entity_poly.type
_entity_poly.pdbx_seq_one_letter_code
_entity_poly.pdbx_strand_id
1 'polypeptide(L)' 'MLDLGPDLPDDTLVEMVRLPTRIKNAVKFAGLKTVGDIRETTDEAFASIPNLGPGSVKWLRAQLKAKGK' A
#
# COMPACT_ATOMS: atom_id res chain seq x y z
N MET A 1 -14.46 2.87 6.91
CA MET A 1 -13.21 2.47 6.29
C MET A 1 -13.07 3.06 4.91
N LEU A 2 -11.87 3.47 4.58
CA LEU A 2 -11.61 4.12 3.30
C LEU A 2 -11.11 3.11 2.28
N ASP A 3 -11.50 3.30 1.01
CA ASP A 3 -10.98 2.47 -0.06
C ASP A 3 -9.65 3.04 -0.53
N LEU A 4 -8.70 2.16 -0.79
CA LEU A 4 -7.40 2.59 -1.29
C LEU A 4 -7.57 3.17 -2.68
N GLY A 5 -7.01 4.34 -2.90
CA GLY A 5 -7.12 4.98 -4.19
C GLY A 5 -6.19 6.18 -4.29
N PRO A 6 -6.11 6.77 -5.47
CA PRO A 6 -5.19 7.89 -5.70
C PRO A 6 -5.59 9.18 -5.00
N ASP A 7 -6.82 9.26 -4.52
CA ASP A 7 -7.32 10.47 -3.89
C ASP A 7 -7.04 10.56 -2.40
N LEU A 8 -6.55 9.48 -1.79
CA LEU A 8 -6.30 9.50 -0.36
C LEU A 8 -5.10 10.39 -0.04
N PRO A 9 -5.22 11.22 1.00
CA PRO A 9 -4.08 12.02 1.44
C PRO A 9 -2.94 11.13 1.93
N ASP A 10 -1.73 11.63 1.82
CA ASP A 10 -0.55 10.87 2.25
C ASP A 10 -0.57 10.55 3.73
N ASP A 11 -1.17 11.40 4.55
CA ASP A 11 -1.19 11.17 5.99
C ASP A 11 -2.32 10.26 6.44
N THR A 12 -3.09 9.69 5.51
CA THR A 12 -4.12 8.72 5.85
C THR A 12 -3.46 7.47 6.43
N LEU A 13 -3.94 7.04 7.59
CA LEU A 13 -3.38 5.86 8.23
C LEU A 13 -3.79 4.60 7.50
N VAL A 14 -2.84 3.70 7.32
CA VAL A 14 -3.11 2.42 6.67
C VAL A 14 -4.24 1.66 7.38
N GLU A 15 -4.33 1.82 8.71
CA GLU A 15 -5.37 1.16 9.48
C GLU A 15 -6.78 1.60 9.07
N MET A 16 -6.89 2.79 8.53
CA MET A 16 -8.18 3.34 8.13
C MET A 16 -8.57 2.95 6.72
N VAL A 17 -7.68 2.27 6.02
CA VAL A 17 -7.88 1.92 4.63
C VAL A 17 -8.28 0.45 4.53
N ARG A 18 -9.23 0.17 3.63
CA ARG A 18 -9.65 -1.21 3.39
C ARG A 18 -8.61 -1.91 2.54
N LEU A 19 -7.94 -2.88 3.12
CA LEU A 19 -6.93 -3.66 2.42
C LEU A 19 -7.17 -5.14 2.72
N PRO A 20 -6.81 -6.02 1.78
CA PRO A 20 -6.80 -7.44 2.09
C PRO A 20 -5.94 -7.69 3.32
N THR A 21 -6.37 -8.60 4.18
CA THR A 21 -5.66 -8.84 5.44
C THR A 21 -4.18 -9.13 5.23
N ARG A 22 -3.88 -9.93 4.22
CA ARG A 22 -2.49 -10.29 3.93
C ARG A 22 -1.65 -9.05 3.63
N ILE A 23 -2.17 -8.18 2.78
CA ILE A 23 -1.44 -6.98 2.40
C ILE A 23 -1.32 -6.03 3.58
N LYS A 24 -2.41 -5.89 4.33
CA LYS A 24 -2.42 -5.01 5.49
C LYS A 24 -1.37 -5.45 6.50
N ASN A 25 -1.31 -6.75 6.78
CA ASN A 25 -0.33 -7.26 7.73
C ASN A 25 1.09 -7.05 7.22
N ALA A 26 1.30 -7.25 5.92
CA ALA A 26 2.63 -7.10 5.35
C ALA A 26 3.12 -5.65 5.44
N VAL A 27 2.26 -4.69 5.10
CA VAL A 27 2.68 -3.29 5.15
C VAL A 27 2.92 -2.85 6.60
N LYS A 28 2.13 -3.34 7.53
CA LYS A 28 2.34 -3.01 8.93
C LYS A 28 3.64 -3.63 9.44
N PHE A 29 3.93 -4.84 9.03
CA PHE A 29 5.17 -5.50 9.41
C PHE A 29 6.37 -4.71 8.89
N ALA A 30 6.24 -4.12 7.73
CA ALA A 30 7.33 -3.35 7.12
C ALA A 30 7.47 -1.96 7.73
N GLY A 31 6.57 -1.58 8.61
CA GLY A 31 6.63 -0.26 9.25
C GLY A 31 5.96 0.84 8.47
N LEU A 32 5.19 0.49 7.46
CA LEU A 32 4.46 1.48 6.67
C LEU A 32 3.18 1.83 7.41
N LYS A 33 3.05 3.07 7.79
CA LYS A 33 1.95 3.50 8.62
C LYS A 33 0.91 4.32 7.88
N THR A 34 1.29 4.98 6.82
CA THR A 34 0.39 5.86 6.08
C THR A 34 0.40 5.52 4.61
N VAL A 35 -0.59 6.06 3.91
CA VAL A 35 -0.68 5.90 2.46
C VAL A 35 0.55 6.53 1.78
N GLY A 36 1.04 7.64 2.33
CA GLY A 36 2.24 8.27 1.81
C GLY A 36 3.45 7.35 1.91
N ASP A 37 3.54 6.62 3.01
CA ASP A 37 4.64 5.65 3.17
C ASP A 37 4.60 4.61 2.06
N ILE A 38 3.40 4.15 1.72
CA ILE A 38 3.25 3.16 0.66
C ILE A 38 3.66 3.77 -0.68
N ARG A 39 3.24 4.99 -0.94
CA ARG A 39 3.58 5.66 -2.20
C ARG A 39 5.07 5.84 -2.37
N GLU A 40 5.77 6.10 -1.27
CA GLU A 40 7.21 6.35 -1.34
C GLU A 40 8.03 5.06 -1.37
N THR A 41 7.40 3.93 -1.11
CA THR A 41 8.12 2.67 -1.09
C THR A 41 8.43 2.24 -2.52
N THR A 42 9.69 1.93 -2.78
CA THR A 42 10.10 1.48 -4.11
C THR A 42 9.68 0.04 -4.34
N ASP A 43 9.71 -0.38 -5.61
CA ASP A 43 9.39 -1.76 -5.93
C ASP A 43 10.38 -2.72 -5.29
N GLU A 44 11.64 -2.33 -5.21
CA GLU A 44 12.65 -3.15 -4.55
C GLU A 44 12.35 -3.32 -3.07
N ALA A 45 11.92 -2.24 -2.43
CA ALA A 45 11.58 -2.31 -1.03
C ALA A 45 10.36 -3.20 -0.81
N PHE A 46 9.37 -3.11 -1.70
CA PHE A 46 8.21 -3.99 -1.62
C PHE A 46 8.63 -5.45 -1.77
N ALA A 47 9.56 -5.72 -2.68
CA ALA A 47 10.00 -7.08 -2.92
C ALA A 47 10.68 -7.68 -1.69
N SER A 48 11.19 -6.83 -0.81
CA SER A 48 11.84 -7.28 0.43
C SER A 48 10.85 -7.60 1.54
N ILE A 49 9.59 -7.23 1.37
CA ILE A 49 8.60 -7.44 2.42
C ILE A 49 8.10 -8.89 2.38
N PRO A 50 8.26 -9.64 3.48
CA PRO A 50 7.74 -11.00 3.54
C PRO A 50 6.23 -11.02 3.33
N ASN A 51 5.74 -12.05 2.69
CA ASN A 51 4.30 -12.25 2.47
C ASN A 51 3.67 -11.25 1.51
N LEU A 52 4.47 -10.42 0.87
CA LEU A 52 3.96 -9.48 -0.13
C LEU A 52 4.51 -9.90 -1.48
N GLY A 53 3.76 -10.67 -2.21
CA GLY A 53 4.19 -11.18 -3.50
C GLY A 53 4.06 -10.15 -4.61
N PRO A 54 4.58 -10.48 -5.81
CA PRO A 54 4.52 -9.53 -6.93
C PRO A 54 3.11 -9.16 -7.33
N GLY A 55 2.15 -10.07 -7.17
CA GLY A 55 0.77 -9.74 -7.46
C GLY A 55 0.22 -8.68 -6.52
N SER A 56 0.59 -8.76 -5.24
CA SER A 56 0.16 -7.79 -4.25
C SER A 56 0.77 -6.42 -4.52
N VAL A 57 2.04 -6.41 -4.91
CA VAL A 57 2.71 -5.16 -5.24
C VAL A 57 2.03 -4.49 -6.44
N LYS A 58 1.73 -5.27 -7.47
CA LYS A 58 1.02 -4.75 -8.63
C LYS A 58 -0.33 -4.19 -8.24
N TRP A 59 -1.03 -4.90 -7.39
CA TRP A 59 -2.35 -4.46 -6.95
C TRP A 59 -2.25 -3.11 -6.23
N LEU A 60 -1.31 -2.98 -5.31
CA LEU A 60 -1.12 -1.74 -4.58
C LEU A 60 -0.78 -0.58 -5.52
N ARG A 61 0.13 -0.82 -6.45
CA ARG A 61 0.50 0.22 -7.41
C ARG A 61 -0.68 0.63 -8.26
N ALA A 62 -1.46 -0.34 -8.71
CA ALA A 62 -2.62 -0.05 -9.55
C ALA A 62 -3.63 0.82 -8.81
N GLN A 63 -3.86 0.52 -7.52
CA GLN A 63 -4.81 1.30 -6.76
C GLN A 63 -4.35 2.74 -6.58
N LEU A 64 -3.06 2.93 -6.34
CA LEU A 64 -2.54 4.26 -6.06
C LEU A 64 -2.28 5.07 -7.32
N LYS A 65 -2.13 4.41 -8.46
CA LYS A 65 -1.84 5.09 -9.72
C LYS A 65 -3.04 5.20 -10.65
N ALA A 66 -4.18 4.70 -10.22
CA ALA A 66 -5.33 4.62 -11.11
C ALA A 66 -5.66 5.95 -11.75
N LYS A 67 -5.47 7.04 -11.04
CA LYS A 67 -5.78 8.34 -11.57
C LYS A 67 -4.65 8.91 -12.39
N GLY A 68 -3.49 8.51 -12.10
CA GLY A 68 -2.35 9.03 -12.76
C GLY A 68 -2.29 8.77 -14.20
N LYS A 69 -2.91 8.44 -14.55
CA LYS A 69 -2.77 8.53 -15.85
C LYS A 69 -2.63 8.43 -16.34
#